data_ef3c61392f3eb070b1bb95b50adcb659
#
_entry.id   ef3c61392f3eb070b1bb95b50adcb659
#
_cell.length_a   1.000
_cell.length_b   1.000
_cell.length_c   1.000
_cell.angle_alpha   90.00
_cell.angle_beta   90.00
_cell.angle_gamma   90.00
#
_symmetry.space_group_name_H-M   'P 1'
#
loop_
_entity.id
_entity.type
_entity.pdbx_description
1 polymer ?
#
loop_
_entity_poly.entity_id
_entity_poly.type
_entity_poly.pdbx_seq_one_letter_code
_entity_poly.pdbx_strand_id
1 'polypeptide(L)'
;MERLERATNLLEISVNKQDDLLVLDCNDITVFSRFVHLYENIDKMSESAKKEMEDVKQKFKDIEDDVNPAQLMAYINVHVMTSQKIMEELDKVFGENFCRKVFRENYELNPDFVPDEIALAELVDSLVPIMEKAYGERIKRTQNKYNAGKRGKHTKTKDELIQ
;
A
#
# COMPACT_ATOMS: atom_id res chain seq x y z
N MET A 1 -12.41 -40.53 -6.32
CA MET A 1 -11.27 -39.59 -6.13
C MET A 1 -11.59 -38.69 -4.94
N GLU A 2 -10.82 -38.82 -3.91
CA GLU A 2 -10.92 -37.91 -2.76
C GLU A 2 -10.38 -36.54 -3.15
N ARG A 3 -11.06 -35.46 -2.76
CA ARG A 3 -10.69 -34.10 -3.03
C ARG A 3 -10.40 -33.41 -1.69
N LEU A 4 -9.22 -32.81 -1.57
CA LEU A 4 -8.90 -31.96 -0.44
C LEU A 4 -9.72 -30.66 -0.54
N GLU A 5 -10.62 -30.47 0.41
CA GLU A 5 -11.37 -29.21 0.52
C GLU A 5 -10.66 -28.26 1.49
N ARG A 6 -10.38 -27.07 1.02
CA ARG A 6 -9.82 -25.99 1.83
C ARG A 6 -10.86 -24.88 1.97
N ALA A 7 -11.05 -24.43 3.18
CA ALA A 7 -11.90 -23.26 3.43
C ALA A 7 -11.32 -22.04 2.71
N THR A 8 -12.12 -21.38 1.89
CA THR A 8 -11.79 -20.13 1.25
C THR A 8 -12.43 -18.98 2.02
N ASN A 9 -11.71 -17.89 2.18
CA ASN A 9 -12.21 -16.68 2.83
C ASN A 9 -11.80 -15.47 1.98
N LEU A 10 -12.64 -15.17 0.99
CA LEU A 10 -12.41 -14.08 0.05
C LEU A 10 -13.23 -12.87 0.44
N LEU A 11 -12.61 -11.70 0.43
CA LEU A 11 -13.28 -10.42 0.58
C LEU A 11 -13.30 -9.72 -0.77
N GLU A 12 -14.47 -9.39 -1.28
CA GLU A 12 -14.68 -8.66 -2.51
C GLU A 12 -15.02 -7.20 -2.20
N ILE A 13 -14.29 -6.28 -2.81
CA ILE A 13 -14.44 -4.85 -2.59
C ILE A 13 -14.61 -4.16 -3.93
N SER A 14 -15.67 -3.37 -4.09
CA SER A 14 -15.84 -2.51 -5.24
C SER A 14 -14.87 -1.32 -5.15
N VAL A 15 -14.05 -1.12 -6.17
CA VAL A 15 -13.00 -0.09 -6.17
C VAL A 15 -13.34 1.13 -7.02
N ASN A 16 -14.45 1.08 -7.75
CA ASN A 16 -14.94 2.21 -8.55
C ASN A 16 -16.47 2.16 -8.73
N LYS A 17 -17.04 3.16 -9.38
CA LYS A 17 -18.49 3.23 -9.62
C LYS A 17 -19.03 2.20 -10.62
N GLN A 18 -18.17 1.52 -11.33
CA GLN A 18 -18.52 0.48 -12.31
C GLN A 18 -18.41 -0.92 -11.72
N ASP A 19 -18.23 -1.02 -10.41
CA ASP A 19 -18.15 -2.26 -9.64
C ASP A 19 -17.01 -3.21 -10.08
N ASP A 20 -15.90 -2.65 -10.55
CA ASP A 20 -14.67 -3.43 -10.65
C ASP A 20 -14.24 -3.86 -9.24
N LEU A 21 -13.78 -5.09 -9.11
CA LEU A 21 -13.53 -5.70 -7.82
C LEU A 21 -12.04 -5.81 -7.51
N LEU A 22 -11.70 -5.51 -6.26
CA LEU A 22 -10.51 -6.01 -5.59
C LEU A 22 -10.92 -7.24 -4.79
N VAL A 23 -10.28 -8.37 -5.04
CA VAL A 23 -10.52 -9.61 -4.30
C VAL A 23 -9.32 -9.90 -3.41
N LEU A 24 -9.56 -9.98 -2.10
CA LEU A 24 -8.53 -10.29 -1.11
C LEU A 24 -8.75 -11.70 -0.54
N ASP A 25 -7.71 -12.52 -0.55
CA ASP A 25 -7.70 -13.77 0.19
C ASP A 25 -7.32 -13.48 1.65
N CYS A 26 -8.32 -13.46 2.52
CA CYS A 26 -8.13 -13.17 3.95
C CYS A 26 -7.27 -14.22 4.68
N ASN A 27 -7.00 -15.35 4.06
CA ASN A 27 -6.09 -16.38 4.56
C ASN A 27 -4.62 -16.13 4.16
N ASP A 28 -4.38 -15.22 3.24
CA ASP A 28 -3.04 -14.90 2.75
C ASP A 28 -2.47 -13.65 3.43
N ILE A 29 -1.84 -13.84 4.57
CA ILE A 29 -1.23 -12.75 5.34
C ILE A 29 -0.03 -12.09 4.64
N THR A 30 0.49 -12.70 3.57
CA THR A 30 1.61 -12.11 2.82
C THR A 30 1.18 -10.84 2.09
N VAL A 31 -0.07 -10.73 1.68
CA VAL A 31 -0.64 -9.51 1.10
C VAL A 31 -0.61 -8.37 2.13
N PHE A 32 -1.02 -8.66 3.36
CA PHE A 32 -0.94 -7.69 4.46
C PHE A 32 0.49 -7.24 4.74
N SER A 33 1.42 -8.19 4.80
CA SER A 33 2.85 -7.89 4.97
C SER A 33 3.40 -6.96 3.89
N ARG A 34 3.08 -7.22 2.63
CA ARG A 34 3.46 -6.37 1.50
C ARG A 34 2.85 -4.96 1.61
N PHE A 35 1.61 -4.89 2.05
CA PHE A 35 0.94 -3.60 2.27
C PHE A 35 1.62 -2.79 3.38
N VAL A 36 1.98 -3.41 4.50
CA VAL A 36 2.70 -2.74 5.59
C VAL A 36 4.06 -2.22 5.10
N HIS A 37 4.80 -3.02 4.33
CA HIS A 37 6.06 -2.56 3.72
C HIS A 37 5.87 -1.38 2.78
N LEU A 38 4.83 -1.40 1.96
CA LEU A 38 4.48 -0.27 1.10
C LEU A 38 4.18 0.98 1.93
N TYR A 39 3.36 0.84 2.97
CA TYR A 39 2.99 1.95 3.85
C TYR A 39 4.23 2.61 4.48
N GLU A 40 5.18 1.81 4.96
CA GLU A 40 6.45 2.29 5.50
C GLU A 40 7.34 2.94 4.43
N ASN A 41 7.33 2.41 3.21
CA ASN A 41 8.17 2.91 2.11
C ASN A 41 7.65 4.20 1.47
N ILE A 42 6.37 4.50 1.58
CA ILE A 42 5.79 5.74 1.03
C ILE A 42 6.48 6.97 1.61
N ASP A 43 6.76 6.99 2.91
CA ASP A 43 7.48 8.10 3.54
C ASP A 43 8.88 8.30 2.94
N LYS A 44 9.59 7.20 2.67
CA LYS A 44 10.92 7.24 2.02
C LYS A 44 10.83 7.76 0.59
N MET A 45 9.81 7.36 -0.16
CA MET A 45 9.57 7.86 -1.52
C MET A 45 9.27 9.36 -1.51
N SER A 46 8.47 9.82 -0.55
CA SER A 46 8.16 11.25 -0.37
C SER A 46 9.40 12.07 0.01
N GLU A 47 10.26 11.54 0.87
CA GLU A 47 11.53 12.19 1.21
C GLU A 47 12.48 12.28 0.01
N SER A 48 12.58 11.22 -0.79
CA SER A 48 13.35 11.24 -2.03
C SER A 48 12.83 12.28 -3.00
N ALA A 49 11.51 12.40 -3.13
CA ALA A 49 10.88 13.43 -3.97
C ALA A 49 11.21 14.84 -3.47
N LYS A 50 11.19 15.07 -2.16
CA LYS A 50 11.59 16.36 -1.57
C LYS A 50 13.03 16.73 -1.88
N LYS A 51 13.95 15.77 -1.83
CA LYS A 51 15.36 15.99 -2.21
C LYS A 51 15.50 16.35 -3.69
N GLU A 52 14.81 15.62 -4.57
CA GLU A 52 14.81 15.91 -6.00
C GLU A 52 14.21 17.30 -6.30
N MET A 53 13.15 17.69 -5.58
CA MET A 53 12.56 19.02 -5.69
C MET A 53 13.53 20.10 -5.24
N GLU A 54 14.29 19.88 -4.19
CA GLU A 54 15.33 20.81 -3.72
C GLU A 54 16.46 20.92 -4.73
N ASP A 55 16.88 19.82 -5.35
CA ASP A 55 17.88 19.83 -6.43
C ASP A 55 17.40 20.65 -7.64
N VAL A 56 16.13 20.51 -8.03
CA VAL A 56 15.52 21.34 -9.08
C VAL A 56 15.56 22.81 -8.69
N LYS A 57 15.20 23.13 -7.45
CA LYS A 57 15.22 24.50 -6.94
C LYS A 57 16.62 25.11 -6.99
N GLN A 58 17.65 24.36 -6.62
CA GLN A 58 19.05 24.80 -6.70
C GLN A 58 19.52 25.02 -8.15
N LYS A 59 19.10 24.14 -9.05
CA LYS A 59 19.44 24.24 -10.48
C LYS A 59 18.90 25.52 -11.14
N PHE A 60 17.73 26.01 -10.68
CA PHE A 60 17.08 27.19 -11.25
C PHE A 60 17.16 28.44 -10.37
N LYS A 61 17.98 28.43 -9.31
CA LYS A 61 18.08 29.55 -8.34
C LYS A 61 18.48 30.91 -8.94
N ASP A 62 19.26 30.90 -10.04
CA ASP A 62 19.77 32.09 -10.70
C ASP A 62 18.82 32.68 -11.75
N ILE A 63 17.62 32.06 -11.89
CA ILE A 63 16.62 32.52 -12.84
C ILE A 63 15.61 33.41 -12.12
N GLU A 64 15.54 34.67 -12.53
CA GLU A 64 14.73 35.71 -11.88
C GLU A 64 13.23 35.65 -12.22
N ASP A 65 12.82 34.85 -13.21
CA ASP A 65 11.42 34.73 -13.61
C ASP A 65 10.57 33.98 -12.57
N ASP A 66 9.51 34.60 -12.09
CA ASP A 66 8.55 34.00 -11.14
C ASP A 66 7.89 32.73 -11.69
N VAL A 67 7.78 32.60 -13.01
CA VAL A 67 7.23 31.43 -13.70
C VAL A 67 8.19 31.02 -14.81
N ASN A 68 9.08 30.07 -14.51
CA ASN A 68 9.94 29.45 -15.50
C ASN A 68 9.30 28.13 -15.97
N PRO A 69 8.90 28.01 -17.26
CA PRO A 69 8.29 26.78 -17.77
C PRO A 69 9.17 25.54 -17.59
N ALA A 70 10.49 25.67 -17.77
CA ALA A 70 11.42 24.56 -17.62
C ALA A 70 11.49 24.07 -16.14
N GLN A 71 11.50 24.98 -15.19
CA GLN A 71 11.47 24.67 -13.77
C GLN A 71 10.13 23.99 -13.39
N LEU A 72 9.02 24.53 -13.87
CA LEU A 72 7.69 23.96 -13.64
C LEU A 72 7.61 22.53 -14.18
N MET A 73 8.09 22.29 -15.40
CA MET A 73 8.14 20.95 -15.99
C MET A 73 9.03 20.00 -15.20
N ALA A 74 10.16 20.48 -14.68
CA ALA A 74 11.03 19.66 -13.82
C ALA A 74 10.33 19.25 -12.53
N TYR A 75 9.58 20.15 -11.89
CA TYR A 75 8.75 19.82 -10.71
C TYR A 75 7.67 18.81 -11.03
N ILE A 76 6.93 19.01 -12.11
CA ILE A 76 5.88 18.09 -12.57
C ILE A 76 6.47 16.70 -12.80
N ASN A 77 7.63 16.62 -13.47
CA ASN A 77 8.28 15.33 -13.74
C ASN A 77 8.67 14.59 -12.46
N VAL A 78 9.16 15.28 -11.44
CA VAL A 78 9.47 14.67 -10.13
C VAL A 78 8.20 14.06 -9.51
N HIS A 79 7.10 14.81 -9.52
CA HIS A 79 5.82 14.32 -8.98
C HIS A 79 5.26 13.14 -9.77
N VAL A 80 5.28 13.22 -11.11
CA VAL A 80 4.80 12.14 -11.98
C VAL A 80 5.62 10.87 -11.74
N MET A 81 6.93 10.96 -11.70
CA MET A 81 7.80 9.79 -11.46
C MET A 81 7.59 9.18 -10.08
N THR A 82 7.42 10.01 -9.04
CA THR A 82 7.13 9.55 -7.69
C THR A 82 5.79 8.83 -7.63
N SER A 83 4.75 9.41 -8.22
CA SER A 83 3.42 8.80 -8.31
C SER A 83 3.44 7.47 -9.05
N GLN A 84 4.18 7.38 -10.14
CA GLN A 84 4.33 6.13 -10.89
C GLN A 84 4.99 5.03 -10.06
N LYS A 85 6.01 5.36 -9.26
CA LYS A 85 6.65 4.41 -8.35
C LYS A 85 5.68 3.89 -7.29
N ILE A 86 4.88 4.77 -6.70
CA ILE A 86 3.85 4.39 -5.71
C ILE A 86 2.80 3.49 -6.36
N MET A 87 2.34 3.83 -7.56
CA MET A 87 1.39 3.01 -8.31
C MET A 87 1.93 1.62 -8.60
N GLU A 88 3.18 1.51 -9.03
CA GLU A 88 3.83 0.22 -9.26
C GLU A 88 3.87 -0.64 -8.00
N GLU A 89 4.19 -0.05 -6.86
CA GLU A 89 4.19 -0.76 -5.58
C GLU A 89 2.79 -1.20 -5.16
N LEU A 90 1.77 -0.36 -5.37
CA LEU A 90 0.37 -0.72 -5.12
C LEU A 90 -0.08 -1.89 -6.01
N ASP A 91 0.27 -1.86 -7.29
CA ASP A 91 -0.04 -2.94 -8.23
C ASP A 91 0.66 -4.25 -7.86
N LYS A 92 1.87 -4.20 -7.33
CA LYS A 92 2.57 -5.39 -6.81
C LYS A 92 1.85 -6.01 -5.61
N VAL A 93 1.23 -5.20 -4.76
CA VAL A 93 0.49 -5.68 -3.58
C VAL A 93 -0.88 -6.26 -3.97
N PHE A 94 -1.64 -5.55 -4.78
CA PHE A 94 -3.06 -5.82 -5.04
C PHE A 94 -3.36 -6.42 -6.40
N GLY A 95 -2.36 -6.54 -7.27
CA GLY A 95 -2.47 -7.13 -8.59
C GLY A 95 -2.26 -6.13 -9.72
N GLU A 96 -1.88 -6.65 -10.88
CA GLU A 96 -1.74 -5.88 -12.10
C GLU A 96 -3.01 -5.06 -12.37
N ASN A 97 -2.83 -3.82 -12.79
CA ASN A 97 -3.93 -2.90 -13.11
C ASN A 97 -4.83 -2.49 -11.92
N PHE A 98 -4.41 -2.74 -10.68
CA PHE A 98 -5.18 -2.29 -9.53
C PHE A 98 -5.42 -0.78 -9.55
N CYS A 99 -4.39 0.03 -9.76
CA CYS A 99 -4.52 1.49 -9.84
C CYS A 99 -5.38 1.92 -11.03
N ARG A 100 -5.28 1.24 -12.17
CA ARG A 100 -6.14 1.51 -13.32
C ARG A 100 -7.62 1.24 -13.04
N LYS A 101 -7.92 0.22 -12.26
CA LYS A 101 -9.30 -0.03 -11.81
C LYS A 101 -9.80 1.06 -10.87
N VAL A 102 -9.00 1.43 -9.87
CA VAL A 102 -9.36 2.46 -8.90
C VAL A 102 -9.64 3.79 -9.59
N PHE A 103 -8.78 4.19 -10.50
CA PHE A 103 -8.87 5.47 -11.22
C PHE A 103 -9.49 5.33 -12.62
N ARG A 104 -10.32 4.33 -12.82
CA ARG A 104 -10.89 4.02 -14.15
C ARG A 104 -11.55 5.22 -14.82
N GLU A 105 -12.35 5.98 -14.10
CA GLU A 105 -13.01 7.17 -14.64
C GLU A 105 -12.02 8.22 -15.14
N ASN A 106 -10.93 8.41 -14.40
CA ASN A 106 -9.87 9.33 -14.79
C ASN A 106 -9.15 8.87 -16.06
N TYR A 107 -8.88 7.56 -16.17
CA TYR A 107 -8.24 7.00 -17.37
C TYR A 107 -9.15 7.03 -18.60
N GLU A 108 -10.46 6.94 -18.42
CA GLU A 108 -11.43 7.11 -19.52
C GLU A 108 -11.40 8.53 -20.09
N LEU A 109 -11.18 9.54 -19.24
CA LEU A 109 -11.04 10.93 -19.64
C LEU A 109 -9.65 11.25 -20.23
N ASN A 110 -8.61 10.64 -19.68
CA ASN A 110 -7.23 10.84 -20.08
C ASN A 110 -6.44 9.54 -19.95
N PRO A 111 -6.14 8.85 -21.07
CA PRO A 111 -5.37 7.60 -21.02
C PRO A 111 -3.97 7.71 -20.38
N ASP A 112 -3.41 8.91 -20.38
CA ASP A 112 -2.09 9.20 -19.79
C ASP A 112 -2.18 9.73 -18.35
N PHE A 113 -3.34 9.59 -17.73
CA PHE A 113 -3.57 10.06 -16.37
C PHE A 113 -2.58 9.44 -15.37
N VAL A 114 -2.02 10.28 -14.52
CA VAL A 114 -1.23 9.87 -13.36
C VAL A 114 -1.81 10.56 -12.13
N PRO A 115 -2.32 9.80 -11.15
CA PRO A 115 -2.84 10.41 -9.92
C PRO A 115 -1.72 11.16 -9.19
N ASP A 116 -2.07 12.26 -8.56
CA ASP A 116 -1.12 12.98 -7.74
C ASP A 116 -0.86 12.28 -6.39
N GLU A 117 0.13 12.77 -5.66
CA GLU A 117 0.51 12.19 -4.38
C GLU A 117 -0.63 12.28 -3.35
N ILE A 118 -1.47 13.31 -3.43
CA ILE A 118 -2.63 13.48 -2.54
C ILE A 118 -3.65 12.38 -2.80
N ALA A 119 -4.00 12.13 -4.05
CA ALA A 119 -4.95 11.08 -4.43
C ALA A 119 -4.42 9.69 -4.04
N LEU A 120 -3.13 9.45 -4.19
CA LEU A 120 -2.50 8.18 -3.80
C LEU A 120 -2.46 8.01 -2.27
N ALA A 121 -2.18 9.07 -1.52
CA ALA A 121 -2.22 9.05 -0.07
C ALA A 121 -3.64 8.76 0.45
N GLU A 122 -4.65 9.39 -0.14
CA GLU A 122 -6.06 9.13 0.18
C GLU A 122 -6.45 7.68 -0.10
N LEU A 123 -5.98 7.13 -1.21
CA LEU A 123 -6.21 5.72 -1.55
C LEU A 123 -5.58 4.78 -0.51
N VAL A 124 -4.32 5.01 -0.16
CA VAL A 124 -3.61 4.19 0.84
C VAL A 124 -4.29 4.28 2.20
N ASP A 125 -4.67 5.46 2.63
CA ASP A 125 -5.39 5.66 3.90
C ASP A 125 -6.75 4.96 3.90
N SER A 126 -7.43 4.93 2.77
CA SER A 126 -8.70 4.21 2.60
C SER A 126 -8.52 2.69 2.65
N LEU A 127 -7.35 2.18 2.24
CA LEU A 127 -7.04 0.76 2.27
C LEU A 127 -6.72 0.23 3.68
N VAL A 128 -6.23 1.07 4.58
CA VAL A 128 -5.85 0.66 5.94
C VAL A 128 -7.00 -0.04 6.67
N PRO A 129 -8.21 0.54 6.81
CA PRO A 129 -9.30 -0.14 7.52
C PRO A 129 -9.76 -1.40 6.79
N ILE A 130 -9.68 -1.44 5.47
CA ILE A 130 -10.01 -2.62 4.67
C ILE A 130 -9.04 -3.76 4.97
N MET A 131 -7.75 -3.47 5.03
CA MET A 131 -6.70 -4.43 5.33
C MET A 131 -6.81 -4.94 6.77
N GLU A 132 -7.11 -4.06 7.72
CA GLU A 132 -7.38 -4.44 9.11
C GLU A 132 -8.57 -5.36 9.23
N LYS A 133 -9.65 -5.08 8.52
CA LYS A 133 -10.84 -5.93 8.48
C LYS A 133 -10.55 -7.29 7.85
N ALA A 134 -9.82 -7.31 6.74
CA ALA A 134 -9.53 -8.53 5.99
C ALA A 134 -8.60 -9.48 6.75
N TYR A 135 -7.58 -8.96 7.43
CA TYR A 135 -6.49 -9.75 7.99
C TYR A 135 -6.37 -9.73 9.51
N GLY A 136 -7.06 -8.80 10.17
CA GLY A 136 -6.94 -8.59 11.61
C GLY A 136 -7.23 -9.82 12.45
N GLU A 137 -8.30 -10.56 12.14
CA GLU A 137 -8.64 -11.79 12.85
C GLU A 137 -7.61 -12.89 12.64
N ARG A 138 -7.13 -13.05 11.42
CA ARG A 138 -6.12 -14.07 11.09
C ARG A 138 -4.81 -13.81 11.82
N ILE A 139 -4.40 -12.58 11.89
CA ILE A 139 -3.20 -12.15 12.62
C ILE A 139 -3.39 -12.41 14.12
N LYS A 140 -4.53 -12.05 14.70
CA LYS A 140 -4.84 -12.33 16.10
C LYS A 140 -4.80 -13.82 16.41
N ARG A 141 -5.40 -14.65 15.57
CA ARG A 141 -5.37 -16.10 15.73
C ARG A 141 -3.95 -16.66 15.71
N THR A 142 -3.12 -16.17 14.78
CA THR A 142 -1.72 -16.57 14.68
C THR A 142 -0.94 -16.14 15.92
N GLN A 143 -1.10 -14.90 16.38
CA GLN A 143 -0.51 -14.39 17.61
C GLN A 143 -0.96 -15.16 18.84
N ASN A 144 -2.25 -15.44 18.96
CA ASN A 144 -2.81 -16.18 20.08
C ASN A 144 -2.26 -17.62 20.14
N LYS A 145 -2.14 -18.29 19.01
CA LYS A 145 -1.47 -19.60 18.95
C LYS A 145 -0.04 -19.56 19.43
N TYR A 146 0.73 -18.57 18.98
CA TYR A 146 2.11 -18.37 19.39
C TYR A 146 2.21 -18.04 20.88
N ASN A 147 1.40 -17.12 21.37
CA ASN A 147 1.38 -16.70 22.78
C ASN A 147 0.89 -17.80 23.71
N ALA A 148 -0.10 -18.59 23.30
CA ALA A 148 -0.57 -19.75 24.08
C ALA A 148 0.52 -20.81 24.23
N GLY A 149 1.27 -21.11 23.17
CA GLY A 149 2.43 -22.01 23.25
C GLY A 149 3.54 -21.46 24.17
N LYS A 150 3.83 -20.18 24.09
CA LYS A 150 4.81 -19.50 24.94
C LYS A 150 4.36 -19.43 26.41
N ARG A 151 3.09 -19.14 26.68
CA ARG A 151 2.51 -19.12 28.02
C ARG A 151 2.51 -20.51 28.65
N GLY A 152 2.20 -21.56 27.88
CA GLY A 152 2.28 -22.94 28.37
C GLY A 152 3.66 -23.34 28.81
N LYS A 153 4.69 -23.01 28.06
CA LYS A 153 6.10 -23.21 28.42
C LYS A 153 6.52 -22.39 29.64
N HIS A 154 6.06 -21.15 29.74
CA HIS A 154 6.40 -20.26 30.85
C HIS A 154 5.69 -20.65 32.15
N THR A 155 4.45 -21.14 32.07
CA THR A 155 3.69 -21.62 33.22
C THR A 155 4.35 -22.88 33.83
N LYS A 156 4.79 -23.81 32.98
CA LYS A 156 5.57 -24.98 33.44
C LYS A 156 6.86 -24.58 34.19
N THR A 157 7.59 -23.60 33.67
CA THR A 157 8.81 -23.12 34.29
C THR A 157 8.54 -22.41 35.62
N LYS A 158 7.43 -21.68 35.77
CA LYS A 158 7.03 -21.08 37.04
C LYS A 158 6.59 -22.13 38.07
N ASP A 159 5.82 -23.12 37.64
CA ASP A 159 5.38 -24.20 38.53
C ASP A 159 6.57 -25.07 39.02
N GLU A 160 7.57 -25.25 38.16
CA GLU A 160 8.82 -25.91 38.56
C GLU A 160 9.65 -25.08 39.56
N LEU A 161 9.58 -23.75 39.49
CA LEU A 161 10.28 -22.85 40.41
C LEU A 161 9.55 -22.67 41.76
N ILE A 162 8.27 -22.97 41.86
CA ILE A 162 7.46 -22.85 43.07
C ILE A 162 7.45 -24.16 43.87
N GLN A 163 7.86 -25.26 43.24
CA GLN A 163 8.06 -26.54 43.90
C GLN A 163 9.48 -26.68 44.44
#